data_de214bc92d9a29ba5d2c0c19d648c962
#
_entry.id   de214bc92d9a29ba5d2c0c19d648c962
#
_cell.length_a   1.000
_cell.length_b   1.000
_cell.length_c   1.000
_cell.angle_alpha   90.00
_cell.angle_beta   90.00
_cell.angle_gamma   90.00
#
_symmetry.space_group_name_H-M   'P 1'
#
loop_
_entity.id
_entity.type
_entity.pdbx_description
1 polymer ?
#
loop_
_entity_poly.entity_id
_entity_poly.type
_entity_poly.pdbx_seq_one_letter_code
_entity_poly.pdbx_strand_id
1 'polypeptide(L)'
;AGKAYAPILGADDLYERWTTKRTGAEVMEFMRGRVEAYLKDAGVPYDVADAVLAVAWDRPHVAMARARDLVRLRGDARFERLITGVKRVGNILPKERRRTGVDWNEVKTLLTEPSTFTATRFQDPAEHALLGALQAMVQEIDTARDTRPFAQVLTSLSGLATPIDAYFDKVLVNSEDAAVRDNRLAFLAAIYSLFGRFADFQKLVENNTPAR
;
A
#
# COMPACT_ATOMS: atom_id res chain seq x y z
N ALA A 1 -36.54 -46.30 -16.04
CA ALA A 1 -37.20 -45.02 -16.22
C ALA A 1 -36.52 -44.00 -15.35
N GLY A 2 -35.48 -43.35 -15.88
CA GLY A 2 -34.77 -42.25 -15.21
C GLY A 2 -35.66 -41.01 -15.28
N LYS A 3 -36.11 -40.50 -14.15
CA LYS A 3 -36.65 -39.15 -14.04
C LYS A 3 -35.47 -38.18 -14.24
N ALA A 4 -35.43 -37.57 -15.43
CA ALA A 4 -34.58 -36.40 -15.63
C ALA A 4 -35.05 -35.34 -14.64
N TYR A 5 -34.18 -34.92 -13.76
CA TYR A 5 -34.37 -33.70 -12.99
C TYR A 5 -34.37 -32.54 -13.99
N ALA A 6 -35.54 -32.03 -14.33
CA ALA A 6 -35.61 -30.74 -15.00
C ALA A 6 -34.98 -29.72 -14.05
N PRO A 7 -33.97 -28.97 -14.51
CA PRO A 7 -33.38 -27.94 -13.67
C PRO A 7 -34.44 -26.91 -13.30
N ILE A 8 -34.65 -26.68 -12.03
CA ILE A 8 -35.58 -25.68 -11.48
C ILE A 8 -35.22 -24.26 -11.92
N LEU A 9 -34.00 -24.11 -12.41
CA LEU A 9 -33.48 -22.96 -13.16
C LEU A 9 -32.65 -23.55 -14.29
N GLY A 10 -32.78 -23.04 -15.50
CA GLY A 10 -31.95 -23.48 -16.63
C GLY A 10 -30.47 -23.42 -16.20
N ALA A 11 -29.73 -24.50 -16.48
CA ALA A 11 -28.30 -24.54 -16.11
C ALA A 11 -27.53 -23.34 -16.68
N ASP A 12 -27.98 -22.84 -17.84
CA ASP A 12 -27.42 -21.66 -18.49
C ASP A 12 -27.70 -20.39 -17.70
N ASP A 13 -28.87 -20.23 -17.08
CA ASP A 13 -29.23 -19.06 -16.27
C ASP A 13 -28.46 -19.03 -14.95
N LEU A 14 -28.20 -20.20 -14.32
CA LEU A 14 -27.34 -20.31 -13.16
C LEU A 14 -25.88 -20.05 -13.52
N TYR A 15 -25.40 -20.58 -14.64
CA TYR A 15 -24.03 -20.36 -15.09
C TYR A 15 -23.80 -18.89 -15.48
N GLU A 16 -24.73 -18.26 -16.20
CA GLU A 16 -24.67 -16.83 -16.53
C GLU A 16 -24.74 -15.94 -15.26
N ARG A 17 -25.57 -16.26 -14.28
CA ARG A 17 -25.64 -15.54 -12.99
C ARG A 17 -24.39 -15.71 -12.17
N TRP A 18 -23.73 -16.86 -12.20
CA TRP A 18 -22.45 -17.10 -11.54
C TRP A 18 -21.27 -16.44 -12.27
N THR A 19 -21.35 -16.32 -13.58
CA THR A 19 -20.30 -15.69 -14.41
C THR A 19 -20.52 -14.20 -14.61
N THR A 20 -21.70 -13.66 -14.27
CA THR A 20 -21.90 -12.22 -14.35
C THR A 20 -21.01 -11.49 -13.32
N LYS A 21 -20.29 -10.46 -13.78
CA LYS A 21 -19.46 -9.57 -12.96
C LYS A 21 -20.15 -9.13 -11.65
N ARG A 22 -21.47 -9.03 -11.65
CA ARG A 22 -22.30 -8.62 -10.52
C ARG A 22 -22.30 -9.65 -9.39
N THR A 23 -22.52 -10.93 -9.68
CA THR A 23 -22.54 -11.99 -8.65
C THR A 23 -21.16 -12.20 -8.06
N GLY A 24 -20.11 -12.14 -8.89
CA GLY A 24 -18.74 -12.15 -8.40
C GLY A 24 -18.44 -10.99 -7.43
N ALA A 25 -18.85 -9.77 -7.78
CA ALA A 25 -18.67 -8.59 -6.94
C ALA A 25 -19.41 -8.68 -5.60
N GLU A 26 -20.65 -9.19 -5.59
CA GLU A 26 -21.45 -9.40 -4.38
C GLU A 26 -20.83 -10.45 -3.44
N VAL A 27 -20.30 -11.55 -3.99
CA VAL A 27 -19.57 -12.56 -3.20
C VAL A 27 -18.29 -12.00 -2.63
N MET A 28 -17.54 -11.23 -3.42
CA MET A 28 -16.30 -10.60 -2.98
C MET A 28 -16.57 -9.57 -1.87
N GLU A 29 -17.62 -8.77 -2.00
CA GLU A 29 -18.04 -7.80 -0.96
C GLU A 29 -18.47 -8.52 0.33
N PHE A 30 -19.25 -9.60 0.22
CA PHE A 30 -19.62 -10.44 1.36
C PHE A 30 -18.40 -11.02 2.06
N MET A 31 -17.45 -11.60 1.31
CA MET A 31 -16.22 -12.17 1.86
C MET A 31 -15.36 -11.10 2.55
N ARG A 32 -15.23 -9.93 1.94
CA ARG A 32 -14.54 -8.78 2.54
C ARG A 32 -15.15 -8.39 3.88
N GLY A 33 -16.48 -8.27 3.95
CA GLY A 33 -17.19 -7.97 5.20
C GLY A 33 -16.95 -9.02 6.29
N ARG A 34 -16.82 -10.31 5.91
CA ARG A 34 -16.47 -11.38 6.86
C ARG A 34 -15.05 -11.24 7.41
N VAL A 35 -14.08 -10.88 6.56
CA VAL A 35 -12.69 -10.65 7.00
C VAL A 35 -12.61 -9.42 7.89
N GLU A 36 -13.35 -8.34 7.57
CA GLU A 36 -13.44 -7.15 8.40
C GLU A 36 -14.01 -7.47 9.79
N ALA A 37 -15.12 -8.21 9.86
CA ALA A 37 -15.70 -8.66 11.13
C ALA A 37 -14.70 -9.50 11.95
N TYR A 38 -13.98 -10.40 11.30
CA TYR A 38 -12.95 -11.22 11.94
C TYR A 38 -11.81 -10.38 12.54
N LEU A 39 -11.33 -9.36 11.84
CA LEU A 39 -10.31 -8.43 12.36
C LEU A 39 -10.84 -7.64 13.55
N LYS A 40 -12.09 -7.15 13.47
CA LYS A 40 -12.76 -6.43 14.55
C LYS A 40 -12.95 -7.29 15.81
N ASP A 41 -13.40 -8.51 15.65
CA ASP A 41 -13.56 -9.48 16.76
C ASP A 41 -12.24 -9.82 17.42
N ALA A 42 -11.13 -9.78 16.66
CA ALA A 42 -9.78 -9.93 17.17
C ALA A 42 -9.21 -8.65 17.84
N GLY A 43 -9.99 -7.58 17.96
CA GLY A 43 -9.60 -6.33 18.61
C GLY A 43 -8.69 -5.43 17.77
N VAL A 44 -8.64 -5.63 16.44
CA VAL A 44 -7.88 -4.76 15.54
C VAL A 44 -8.59 -3.40 15.42
N PRO A 45 -7.89 -2.26 15.64
CA PRO A 45 -8.44 -0.94 15.42
C PRO A 45 -8.99 -0.77 13.98
N TYR A 46 -10.08 -0.05 13.83
CA TYR A 46 -10.79 0.09 12.54
C TYR A 46 -9.92 0.63 11.42
N ASP A 47 -9.09 1.61 11.71
CA ASP A 47 -8.20 2.25 10.74
C ASP A 47 -7.08 1.31 10.27
N VAL A 48 -6.57 0.44 11.16
CA VAL A 48 -5.62 -0.61 10.81
C VAL A 48 -6.30 -1.69 9.96
N ALA A 49 -7.53 -2.10 10.35
CA ALA A 49 -8.30 -3.05 9.56
C ALA A 49 -8.53 -2.53 8.14
N ASP A 50 -9.00 -1.29 8.01
CA ASP A 50 -9.23 -0.63 6.73
C ASP A 50 -7.95 -0.52 5.88
N ALA A 51 -6.81 -0.20 6.52
CA ALA A 51 -5.53 -0.08 5.83
C ALA A 51 -5.05 -1.41 5.27
N VAL A 52 -5.17 -2.52 6.01
CA VAL A 52 -4.71 -3.84 5.53
C VAL A 52 -5.69 -4.47 4.56
N LEU A 53 -7.01 -4.27 4.74
CA LEU A 53 -8.03 -4.79 3.84
C LEU A 53 -8.01 -4.13 2.46
N ALA A 54 -7.48 -2.92 2.35
CA ALA A 54 -7.25 -2.28 1.06
C ALA A 54 -6.30 -3.06 0.15
N VAL A 55 -5.44 -3.93 0.70
CA VAL A 55 -4.35 -4.61 -0.03
C VAL A 55 -4.29 -6.14 0.17
N ALA A 56 -5.04 -6.70 1.12
CA ALA A 56 -4.93 -8.12 1.48
C ALA A 56 -6.24 -8.76 1.96
N TRP A 57 -7.41 -8.21 1.60
CA TRP A 57 -8.72 -8.74 2.01
C TRP A 57 -8.95 -10.18 1.50
N ASP A 58 -8.37 -10.54 0.34
CA ASP A 58 -8.40 -11.86 -0.30
C ASP A 58 -7.53 -12.92 0.40
N ARG A 59 -6.72 -12.49 1.37
CA ARG A 59 -5.79 -13.32 2.15
C ARG A 59 -5.93 -13.03 3.64
N PRO A 60 -6.98 -13.55 4.32
CA PRO A 60 -7.31 -13.21 5.70
C PRO A 60 -6.17 -13.41 6.69
N HIS A 61 -5.37 -14.48 6.53
CA HIS A 61 -4.20 -14.76 7.39
C HIS A 61 -3.10 -13.70 7.22
N VAL A 62 -2.88 -13.19 5.99
CA VAL A 62 -1.93 -12.12 5.71
C VAL A 62 -2.46 -10.80 6.29
N ALA A 63 -3.75 -10.50 6.11
CA ALA A 63 -4.38 -9.31 6.67
C ALA A 63 -4.25 -9.27 8.20
N MET A 64 -4.55 -10.40 8.88
CA MET A 64 -4.41 -10.52 10.33
C MET A 64 -2.95 -10.35 10.80
N ALA A 65 -1.99 -10.99 10.14
CA ALA A 65 -0.57 -10.85 10.48
C ALA A 65 -0.11 -9.39 10.32
N ARG A 66 -0.43 -8.76 9.20
CA ARG A 66 -0.11 -7.35 8.95
C ARG A 66 -0.77 -6.40 9.95
N ALA A 67 -2.04 -6.64 10.27
CA ALA A 67 -2.75 -5.84 11.26
C ALA A 67 -2.08 -5.89 12.64
N ARG A 68 -1.72 -7.08 13.11
CA ARG A 68 -1.01 -7.25 14.39
C ARG A 68 0.33 -6.52 14.42
N ASP A 69 1.09 -6.60 13.34
CA ASP A 69 2.41 -5.97 13.27
C ASP A 69 2.28 -4.43 13.19
N LEU A 70 1.29 -3.90 12.45
CA LEU A 70 0.99 -2.47 12.43
C LEU A 70 0.58 -1.96 13.82
N VAL A 71 -0.29 -2.71 14.54
CA VAL A 71 -0.69 -2.34 15.91
C VAL A 71 0.51 -2.32 16.86
N ARG A 72 1.44 -3.29 16.74
CA ARG A 72 2.65 -3.34 17.58
C ARG A 72 3.58 -2.15 17.36
N LEU A 73 3.67 -1.65 16.13
CA LEU A 73 4.55 -0.52 15.80
C LEU A 73 3.91 0.85 16.08
N ARG A 74 2.60 0.90 16.41
CA ARG A 74 1.99 2.13 16.90
C ARG A 74 2.66 2.60 18.18
N GLY A 75 3.01 3.88 18.22
CA GLY A 75 3.76 4.49 19.32
C GLY A 75 5.28 4.42 19.15
N ASP A 76 5.81 3.69 18.17
CA ASP A 76 7.20 3.86 17.76
C ASP A 76 7.37 5.18 17.01
N ALA A 77 8.21 6.07 17.53
CA ALA A 77 8.36 7.43 17.01
C ALA A 77 8.85 7.46 15.53
N ARG A 78 9.67 6.47 15.10
CA ARG A 78 10.15 6.40 13.73
C ARG A 78 9.04 5.96 12.79
N PHE A 79 8.22 5.02 13.24
CA PHE A 79 7.09 4.51 12.46
C PHE A 79 6.00 5.58 12.33
N GLU A 80 5.68 6.32 13.38
CA GLU A 80 4.74 7.45 13.32
C GLU A 80 5.21 8.56 12.36
N ARG A 81 6.50 8.89 12.38
CA ARG A 81 7.09 9.82 11.41
C ARG A 81 6.98 9.29 9.97
N LEU A 82 7.20 7.98 9.78
CA LEU A 82 7.01 7.36 8.47
C LEU A 82 5.56 7.51 8.00
N ILE A 83 4.57 7.19 8.85
CA ILE A 83 3.14 7.33 8.52
C ILE A 83 2.85 8.76 8.06
N THR A 84 3.31 9.76 8.81
CA THR A 84 3.14 11.18 8.47
C THR A 84 3.78 11.51 7.12
N GLY A 85 4.99 11.05 6.86
CA GLY A 85 5.69 11.25 5.58
C GLY A 85 4.95 10.61 4.40
N VAL A 86 4.51 9.36 4.54
CA VAL A 86 3.76 8.65 3.48
C VAL A 86 2.39 9.29 3.23
N LYS A 87 1.71 9.77 4.28
CA LYS A 87 0.47 10.54 4.13
C LYS A 87 0.70 11.84 3.38
N ARG A 88 1.80 12.54 3.66
CA ARG A 88 2.18 13.74 2.92
C ARG A 88 2.40 13.45 1.45
N VAL A 89 3.10 12.35 1.11
CA VAL A 89 3.23 11.86 -0.27
C VAL A 89 1.84 11.68 -0.91
N GLY A 90 0.95 10.95 -0.25
CA GLY A 90 -0.38 10.68 -0.77
C GLY A 90 -1.24 11.95 -0.91
N ASN A 91 -1.13 12.92 0.01
CA ASN A 91 -1.92 14.16 -0.05
C ASN A 91 -1.54 15.06 -1.23
N ILE A 92 -0.27 15.01 -1.64
CA ILE A 92 0.22 15.77 -2.81
C ILE A 92 -0.19 15.09 -4.12
N LEU A 93 -0.28 13.76 -4.14
CA LEU A 93 -0.62 13.02 -5.34
C LEU A 93 -2.10 13.16 -5.73
N PRO A 94 -2.43 13.34 -7.01
CA PRO A 94 -3.77 13.12 -7.53
C PRO A 94 -4.24 11.69 -7.21
N LYS A 95 -5.54 11.51 -6.96
CA LYS A 95 -6.11 10.21 -6.55
C LYS A 95 -5.78 9.10 -7.55
N GLU A 96 -5.75 9.42 -8.83
CA GLU A 96 -5.49 8.50 -9.94
C GLU A 96 -4.05 7.94 -9.93
N ARG A 97 -3.12 8.64 -9.28
CA ARG A 97 -1.72 8.21 -9.12
C ARG A 97 -1.46 7.45 -7.82
N ARG A 98 -2.46 7.34 -6.93
CA ARG A 98 -2.36 6.60 -5.65
C ARG A 98 -2.69 5.14 -5.88
N ARG A 99 -1.68 4.30 -6.05
CA ARG A 99 -1.84 2.87 -6.30
C ARG A 99 -1.50 2.06 -5.05
N THR A 100 -2.43 1.20 -4.63
CA THR A 100 -2.24 0.24 -3.54
C THR A 100 -2.37 -1.19 -4.06
N GLY A 101 -1.86 -2.19 -3.33
CA GLY A 101 -1.90 -3.58 -3.74
C GLY A 101 -1.03 -3.91 -4.95
N VAL A 102 -0.11 -3.03 -5.34
CA VAL A 102 0.80 -3.21 -6.48
C VAL A 102 1.69 -4.43 -6.28
N ASP A 103 1.94 -5.20 -7.32
CA ASP A 103 2.82 -6.35 -7.26
C ASP A 103 4.26 -5.95 -6.91
N TRP A 104 4.99 -6.84 -6.21
CA TRP A 104 6.35 -6.54 -5.76
C TRP A 104 7.33 -6.31 -6.92
N ASN A 105 7.24 -7.10 -7.98
CA ASN A 105 8.13 -6.94 -9.13
C ASN A 105 7.87 -5.60 -9.84
N GLU A 106 6.61 -5.17 -9.91
CA GLU A 106 6.27 -3.85 -10.43
C GLU A 106 6.83 -2.74 -9.53
N VAL A 107 6.67 -2.82 -8.21
CA VAL A 107 7.27 -1.86 -7.25
C VAL A 107 8.78 -1.79 -7.41
N LYS A 108 9.43 -2.94 -7.52
CA LYS A 108 10.87 -3.04 -7.75
C LYS A 108 11.26 -2.30 -9.03
N THR A 109 10.63 -2.64 -10.16
CA THR A 109 10.90 -2.00 -11.45
C THR A 109 10.66 -0.48 -11.40
N LEU A 110 9.58 -0.02 -10.77
CA LEU A 110 9.30 1.41 -10.62
C LEU A 110 10.44 2.20 -9.94
N LEU A 111 11.19 1.57 -9.04
CA LEU A 111 12.24 2.24 -8.25
C LEU A 111 13.65 1.95 -8.74
N THR A 112 13.92 0.77 -9.34
CA THR A 112 15.26 0.39 -9.81
C THR A 112 15.47 0.70 -11.29
N GLU A 113 14.42 0.62 -12.09
CA GLU A 113 14.44 0.84 -13.55
C GLU A 113 13.29 1.80 -13.95
N PRO A 114 13.27 3.03 -13.41
CA PRO A 114 12.11 3.90 -13.57
C PRO A 114 11.93 4.34 -15.02
N SER A 115 10.75 4.04 -15.57
CA SER A 115 10.29 4.54 -16.88
C SER A 115 9.39 5.77 -16.78
N THR A 116 8.84 6.04 -15.58
CA THR A 116 7.86 7.10 -15.35
C THR A 116 8.47 8.40 -14.85
N PHE A 117 9.66 8.34 -14.26
CA PHE A 117 10.47 9.49 -13.85
C PHE A 117 11.93 9.27 -14.22
N THR A 118 12.74 10.31 -14.19
CA THR A 118 14.18 10.19 -14.45
C THR A 118 15.01 10.99 -13.45
N ALA A 119 16.04 10.35 -12.88
CA ALA A 119 16.94 10.99 -11.93
C ALA A 119 17.75 12.15 -12.54
N THR A 120 17.92 12.20 -13.86
CA THR A 120 18.61 13.31 -14.54
C THR A 120 17.83 14.63 -14.47
N ARG A 121 16.55 14.58 -14.13
CA ARG A 121 15.71 15.78 -13.90
C ARG A 121 15.63 16.21 -12.44
N PHE A 122 16.28 15.50 -11.56
CA PHE A 122 16.39 15.90 -10.16
C PHE A 122 17.28 17.15 -10.05
N GLN A 123 16.86 18.10 -9.25
CA GLN A 123 17.53 19.38 -9.07
C GLN A 123 18.14 19.55 -7.69
N ASP A 124 17.62 18.84 -6.69
CA ASP A 124 18.10 18.90 -5.32
C ASP A 124 18.76 17.57 -4.91
N PRO A 125 19.90 17.60 -4.19
CA PRO A 125 20.55 16.39 -3.69
C PRO A 125 19.64 15.49 -2.84
N ALA A 126 18.61 16.05 -2.18
CA ALA A 126 17.65 15.26 -1.39
C ALA A 126 16.80 14.32 -2.27
N GLU A 127 16.56 14.67 -3.53
CA GLU A 127 15.86 13.80 -4.49
C GLU A 127 16.69 12.54 -4.77
N HIS A 128 17.99 12.69 -5.02
CA HIS A 128 18.91 11.58 -5.24
C HIS A 128 19.12 10.74 -3.97
N ALA A 129 19.24 11.39 -2.81
CA ALA A 129 19.41 10.72 -1.53
C ALA A 129 18.19 9.84 -1.19
N LEU A 130 16.97 10.35 -1.41
CA LEU A 130 15.75 9.59 -1.21
C LEU A 130 15.65 8.42 -2.19
N LEU A 131 15.95 8.62 -3.48
CA LEU A 131 15.96 7.52 -4.47
C LEU A 131 16.95 6.43 -4.06
N GLY A 132 18.17 6.79 -3.67
CA GLY A 132 19.19 5.84 -3.21
C GLY A 132 18.73 5.04 -1.98
N ALA A 133 18.10 5.71 -1.01
CA ALA A 133 17.54 5.05 0.18
C ALA A 133 16.41 4.07 -0.17
N LEU A 134 15.54 4.44 -1.12
CA LEU A 134 14.46 3.57 -1.60
C LEU A 134 15.00 2.35 -2.35
N GLN A 135 15.99 2.53 -3.21
CA GLN A 135 16.62 1.42 -3.95
C GLN A 135 17.33 0.44 -3.00
N ALA A 136 18.07 0.95 -2.01
CA ALA A 136 18.69 0.12 -0.98
C ALA A 136 17.63 -0.67 -0.19
N MET A 137 16.52 -0.03 0.18
CA MET A 137 15.39 -0.66 0.88
C MET A 137 14.73 -1.75 0.04
N VAL A 138 14.48 -1.49 -1.25
CA VAL A 138 13.91 -2.47 -2.17
C VAL A 138 14.83 -3.68 -2.30
N GLN A 139 16.15 -3.48 -2.43
CA GLN A 139 17.14 -4.54 -2.50
C GLN A 139 17.18 -5.37 -1.20
N GLU A 140 17.11 -4.71 -0.05
CA GLU A 140 17.07 -5.36 1.26
C GLU A 140 15.82 -6.26 1.41
N ILE A 141 14.65 -5.75 1.03
CA ILE A 141 13.39 -6.49 1.08
C ILE A 141 13.40 -7.65 0.07
N ASP A 142 13.87 -7.43 -1.15
CA ASP A 142 13.89 -8.44 -2.22
C ASP A 142 14.77 -9.64 -1.82
N THR A 143 15.94 -9.37 -1.24
CA THR A 143 16.87 -10.41 -0.78
C THR A 143 16.30 -11.27 0.35
N ALA A 144 15.45 -10.70 1.20
CA ALA A 144 14.92 -11.36 2.40
C ALA A 144 13.42 -11.69 2.31
N ARG A 145 12.80 -11.53 1.14
CA ARG A 145 11.34 -11.55 0.93
C ARG A 145 10.64 -12.79 1.47
N ASP A 146 11.26 -13.96 1.33
CA ASP A 146 10.65 -15.24 1.68
C ASP A 146 10.94 -15.68 3.13
N THR A 147 11.85 -15.00 3.81
CA THR A 147 12.34 -15.40 5.14
C THR A 147 12.07 -14.39 6.24
N ARG A 148 11.76 -13.13 5.88
CA ARG A 148 11.65 -12.05 6.86
C ARG A 148 10.21 -11.86 7.35
N PRO A 149 9.97 -11.83 8.67
CA PRO A 149 8.67 -11.44 9.23
C PRO A 149 8.26 -10.02 8.80
N PHE A 150 6.97 -9.83 8.60
CA PHE A 150 6.42 -8.54 8.16
C PHE A 150 6.78 -7.38 9.10
N ALA A 151 6.79 -7.62 10.42
CA ALA A 151 7.24 -6.62 11.40
C ALA A 151 8.64 -6.09 11.13
N GLN A 152 9.58 -6.96 10.69
CA GLN A 152 10.93 -6.53 10.36
C GLN A 152 10.95 -5.68 9.08
N VAL A 153 10.14 -6.02 8.09
CA VAL A 153 9.97 -5.19 6.88
C VAL A 153 9.48 -3.79 7.25
N LEU A 154 8.46 -3.69 8.10
CA LEU A 154 7.95 -2.40 8.59
C LEU A 154 9.00 -1.60 9.37
N THR A 155 9.79 -2.28 10.20
CA THR A 155 10.89 -1.65 10.94
C THR A 155 11.95 -1.09 10.00
N SER A 156 12.33 -1.85 8.95
CA SER A 156 13.25 -1.37 7.92
C SER A 156 12.66 -0.17 7.16
N LEU A 157 11.40 -0.26 6.75
CA LEU A 157 10.69 0.85 6.09
C LEU A 157 10.66 2.12 6.94
N SER A 158 10.61 2.01 8.28
CA SER A 158 10.66 3.16 9.18
C SER A 158 11.97 3.97 9.05
N GLY A 159 13.03 3.36 8.54
CA GLY A 159 14.28 4.04 8.19
C GLY A 159 14.13 5.09 7.08
N LEU A 160 13.09 4.98 6.26
CA LEU A 160 12.79 5.95 5.20
C LEU A 160 12.16 7.26 5.71
N ALA A 161 11.74 7.33 6.98
CA ALA A 161 11.15 8.55 7.54
C ALA A 161 12.08 9.76 7.39
N THR A 162 13.35 9.62 7.77
CA THR A 162 14.33 10.72 7.69
C THR A 162 14.60 11.20 6.26
N PRO A 163 14.90 10.32 5.26
CA PRO A 163 15.07 10.80 3.89
C PRO A 163 13.78 11.37 3.27
N ILE A 164 12.59 10.90 3.66
CA ILE A 164 11.31 11.48 3.21
C ILE A 164 11.14 12.88 3.79
N ASP A 165 11.41 13.10 5.08
CA ASP A 165 11.35 14.42 5.70
C ASP A 165 12.34 15.38 5.02
N ALA A 166 13.60 14.94 4.84
CA ALA A 166 14.63 15.75 4.18
C ALA A 166 14.25 16.14 2.72
N TYR A 167 13.60 15.23 2.00
CA TYR A 167 13.06 15.54 0.68
C TYR A 167 12.04 16.66 0.75
N PHE A 168 11.05 16.57 1.62
CA PHE A 168 10.00 17.58 1.72
C PHE A 168 10.46 18.91 2.31
N ASP A 169 11.55 18.93 3.06
CA ASP A 169 12.15 20.15 3.58
C ASP A 169 12.92 20.95 2.51
N LYS A 170 13.40 20.26 1.46
CA LYS A 170 14.27 20.84 0.42
C LYS A 170 13.61 20.98 -0.93
N VAL A 171 12.63 20.13 -1.25
CA VAL A 171 12.06 19.99 -2.58
C VAL A 171 10.66 20.56 -2.66
N LEU A 172 10.49 21.61 -3.47
CA LEU A 172 9.17 22.14 -3.83
C LEU A 172 8.56 21.24 -4.92
N VAL A 173 7.70 20.28 -4.54
CA VAL A 173 7.08 19.34 -5.50
C VAL A 173 6.34 20.06 -6.61
N ASN A 174 5.52 21.08 -6.26
CA ASN A 174 4.75 21.88 -7.20
C ASN A 174 5.63 22.97 -7.84
N SER A 175 6.71 22.56 -8.51
CA SER A 175 7.56 23.47 -9.30
C SER A 175 6.75 24.19 -10.39
N GLU A 176 7.15 25.42 -10.71
CA GLU A 176 6.61 26.18 -11.86
C GLU A 176 6.95 25.47 -13.18
N ASP A 177 8.14 24.87 -13.28
CA ASP A 177 8.52 24.01 -14.41
C ASP A 177 7.66 22.73 -14.41
N ALA A 178 6.81 22.62 -15.43
CA ALA A 178 5.88 21.51 -15.60
C ALA A 178 6.62 20.16 -15.72
N ALA A 179 7.76 20.13 -16.43
CA ALA A 179 8.52 18.88 -16.62
C ALA A 179 9.18 18.40 -15.33
N VAL A 180 9.67 19.32 -14.49
CA VAL A 180 10.21 19.03 -13.16
C VAL A 180 9.10 18.58 -12.23
N ARG A 181 7.97 19.29 -12.23
CA ARG A 181 6.79 18.94 -11.40
C ARG A 181 6.26 17.55 -11.74
N ASP A 182 6.06 17.24 -13.02
CA ASP A 182 5.55 15.94 -13.46
C ASP A 182 6.52 14.80 -13.11
N ASN A 183 7.83 15.03 -13.21
CA ASN A 183 8.87 14.09 -12.80
C ASN A 183 8.80 13.83 -11.29
N ARG A 184 8.65 14.87 -10.46
CA ARG A 184 8.51 14.74 -9.00
C ARG A 184 7.23 14.02 -8.61
N LEU A 185 6.10 14.31 -9.26
CA LEU A 185 4.85 13.59 -9.02
C LEU A 185 4.94 12.12 -9.42
N ALA A 186 5.63 11.79 -10.52
CA ALA A 186 5.87 10.40 -10.91
C ALA A 186 6.78 9.67 -9.91
N PHE A 187 7.82 10.33 -9.40
CA PHE A 187 8.67 9.80 -8.34
C PHE A 187 7.88 9.54 -7.04
N LEU A 188 7.08 10.50 -6.59
CA LEU A 188 6.21 10.32 -5.42
C LEU A 188 5.18 9.19 -5.62
N ALA A 189 4.66 8.98 -6.85
CA ALA A 189 3.75 7.87 -7.14
C ALA A 189 4.45 6.51 -7.01
N ALA A 190 5.72 6.39 -7.40
CA ALA A 190 6.52 5.18 -7.18
C ALA A 190 6.73 4.92 -5.68
N ILE A 191 7.02 5.96 -4.89
CA ILE A 191 7.12 5.88 -3.42
C ILE A 191 5.80 5.42 -2.81
N TYR A 192 4.68 6.02 -3.22
CA TYR A 192 3.35 5.64 -2.72
C TYR A 192 3.03 4.18 -3.03
N SER A 193 3.40 3.68 -4.21
CA SER A 193 3.21 2.29 -4.61
C SER A 193 4.02 1.31 -3.75
N LEU A 194 5.24 1.69 -3.32
CA LEU A 194 6.03 0.88 -2.39
C LEU A 194 5.29 0.66 -1.07
N PHE A 195 4.82 1.73 -0.43
CA PHE A 195 4.09 1.63 0.83
C PHE A 195 2.72 0.99 0.64
N GLY A 196 2.02 1.32 -0.45
CA GLY A 196 0.75 0.75 -0.84
C GLY A 196 0.77 -0.76 -1.11
N ARG A 197 1.95 -1.37 -1.25
CA ARG A 197 2.12 -2.82 -1.29
C ARG A 197 1.81 -3.49 0.06
N PHE A 198 2.02 -2.78 1.15
CA PHE A 198 1.94 -3.33 2.50
C PHE A 198 0.62 -3.00 3.21
N ALA A 199 0.18 -1.75 3.10
CA ALA A 199 -1.07 -1.24 3.64
C ALA A 199 -1.44 0.09 2.94
N ASP A 200 -2.70 0.50 3.01
CA ASP A 200 -3.10 1.86 2.64
C ASP A 200 -2.85 2.81 3.83
N PHE A 201 -1.68 3.42 3.86
CA PHE A 201 -1.26 4.31 4.94
C PHE A 201 -2.14 5.56 5.08
N GLN A 202 -2.89 5.95 4.06
CA GLN A 202 -3.83 7.08 4.15
C GLN A 202 -4.97 6.82 5.15
N LYS A 203 -5.28 5.56 5.39
CA LYS A 203 -6.36 5.15 6.30
C LYS A 203 -5.93 5.07 7.77
N LEU A 204 -4.62 5.00 8.05
CA LEU A 204 -4.11 4.96 9.42
C LEU A 204 -4.38 6.30 10.12
N VAL A 205 -4.90 6.28 11.34
CA VAL A 205 -5.03 7.48 12.17
C VAL A 205 -3.69 7.78 12.83
N GLU A 206 -3.23 9.03 12.72
CA GLU A 206 -2.01 9.47 13.39
C GLU A 206 -2.24 9.55 14.91
N ASN A 207 -1.39 8.89 15.68
CA ASN A 207 -1.40 9.02 17.13
C ASN A 207 -0.70 10.33 17.50
N ASN A 208 -1.46 11.44 17.55
CA ASN A 208 -1.00 12.72 18.11
C ASN A 208 -0.90 12.62 19.65
N THR A 209 -0.23 11.62 20.19
CA THR A 209 0.12 11.64 21.61
C THR A 209 1.40 12.46 21.73
N PRO A 210 1.37 13.65 22.38
CA PRO A 210 2.59 14.41 22.61
C PRO A 210 3.56 13.51 23.39
N ALA A 211 4.81 13.43 22.93
CA ALA A 211 5.87 12.77 23.66
C ALA A 211 5.93 13.37 25.07
N ARG A 212 5.68 12.53 26.09
CA ARG A 212 5.88 12.91 27.49
C ARG A 212 7.35 12.89 27.85
#